data_d7fb98db2ba1298c4046c7522cb12481
#
_entry.id   d7fb98db2ba1298c4046c7522cb12481
#
_cell.length_a   1.000
_cell.length_b   1.000
_cell.length_c   1.000
_cell.angle_alpha   90.00
_cell.angle_beta   90.00
_cell.angle_gamma   90.00
#
_symmetry.space_group_name_H-M   'P 1'
#
loop_
_entity.id
_entity.type
_entity.pdbx_description
1 polymer ?
#
loop_
_entity_poly.entity_id
_entity_poly.type
_entity_poly.pdbx_seq_one_letter_code
_entity_poly.pdbx_strand_id
1 'polypeptide(L)'
;MADKHLSTQFDSELNGVSSRVMELGGLVESQIRLAIFALSQFSAESADQVIATEASVNAMEIDIDRELSSIIARRQPTARDLRLLIAISKTTANLEPVGDEAEKIARMVKSIIESGSARSLPASELNVAAELASGLLRKALDAFARLDTSVAVSILKEDDQIDEEFDGFVRKLITYMMEDPRTISASLNLLFVAKAIERVGDHAKNIAECIIYVVKGADVRHSPMAHIESAAK
;
A
#
# COMPACT_ATOMS: atom_id res chain seq x y z
N MET A 1 -5.06 -25.85 12.08
CA MET A 1 -5.30 -25.89 13.55
C MET A 1 -4.38 -24.85 14.19
N ALA A 2 -4.91 -23.86 14.88
CA ALA A 2 -4.07 -22.94 15.65
C ALA A 2 -3.46 -23.72 16.81
N ASP A 3 -2.12 -23.78 16.86
CA ASP A 3 -1.43 -24.30 18.04
C ASP A 3 -1.80 -23.40 19.22
N LYS A 4 -2.52 -23.99 20.18
CA LYS A 4 -2.99 -23.28 21.38
C LYS A 4 -1.77 -23.14 22.32
N HIS A 5 -1.32 -21.89 22.50
CA HIS A 5 -0.25 -21.61 23.44
C HIS A 5 -0.64 -21.95 24.87
N LEU A 6 0.34 -22.33 25.69
CA LEU A 6 0.15 -22.53 27.12
C LEU A 6 -0.17 -21.21 27.86
N SER A 7 0.04 -20.06 27.19
CA SER A 7 -0.22 -18.73 27.74
C SER A 7 -1.29 -18.00 26.93
N THR A 8 -2.50 -17.90 27.48
CA THR A 8 -3.60 -17.10 26.94
C THR A 8 -3.26 -15.62 26.80
N GLN A 9 -2.32 -15.12 27.61
CA GLN A 9 -1.83 -13.76 27.56
C GLN A 9 -0.97 -13.51 26.30
N PHE A 10 -0.15 -14.49 25.89
CA PHE A 10 0.63 -14.39 24.65
C PHE A 10 -0.28 -14.38 23.41
N ASP A 11 -1.31 -15.25 23.39
CA ASP A 11 -2.33 -15.22 22.31
C ASP A 11 -3.02 -13.87 22.23
N SER A 12 -3.36 -13.27 23.37
CA SER A 12 -3.96 -11.94 23.43
C SER A 12 -3.03 -10.84 22.89
N GLU A 13 -1.74 -10.90 23.19
CA GLU A 13 -0.74 -9.96 22.67
C GLU A 13 -0.56 -10.10 21.15
N LEU A 14 -0.48 -11.34 20.62
CA LEU A 14 -0.41 -11.58 19.17
C LEU A 14 -1.66 -11.08 18.43
N ASN A 15 -2.83 -11.35 18.98
CA ASN A 15 -4.08 -10.86 18.40
C ASN A 15 -4.18 -9.32 18.48
N GLY A 16 -3.72 -8.73 19.60
CA GLY A 16 -3.70 -7.28 19.79
C GLY A 16 -2.85 -6.59 18.71
N VAL A 17 -1.60 -7.01 18.53
CA VAL A 17 -0.72 -6.40 17.51
C VAL A 17 -1.20 -6.68 16.08
N SER A 18 -1.80 -7.86 15.82
CA SER A 18 -2.43 -8.15 14.53
C SER A 18 -3.61 -7.22 14.24
N SER A 19 -4.45 -6.93 15.24
CA SER A 19 -5.55 -5.99 15.10
C SER A 19 -5.05 -4.57 14.82
N ARG A 20 -3.98 -4.13 15.48
CA ARG A 20 -3.42 -2.79 15.27
C ARG A 20 -2.85 -2.60 13.87
N VAL A 21 -2.20 -3.61 13.28
CA VAL A 21 -1.74 -3.50 11.89
C VAL A 21 -2.93 -3.46 10.91
N MET A 22 -4.04 -4.12 11.22
CA MET A 22 -5.26 -4.02 10.41
C MET A 22 -5.93 -2.65 10.55
N GLU A 23 -5.89 -2.03 11.73
CA GLU A 23 -6.35 -0.66 11.95
C GLU A 23 -5.51 0.34 11.15
N LEU A 24 -4.18 0.20 11.16
CA LEU A 24 -3.28 0.99 10.32
C LEU A 24 -3.60 0.80 8.83
N GLY A 25 -3.79 -0.45 8.39
CA GLY A 25 -4.19 -0.76 7.02
C GLY A 25 -5.50 -0.09 6.61
N GLY A 26 -6.52 -0.09 7.47
CA GLY A 26 -7.78 0.60 7.22
C GLY A 26 -7.64 2.12 7.14
N LEU A 27 -6.78 2.72 7.97
CA LEU A 27 -6.47 4.14 7.94
C LEU A 27 -5.80 4.53 6.61
N VAL A 28 -4.77 3.79 6.20
CA VAL A 28 -4.01 4.00 4.96
C VAL A 28 -4.90 3.77 3.73
N GLU A 29 -5.74 2.72 3.71
CA GLU A 29 -6.72 2.49 2.64
C GLU A 29 -7.68 3.68 2.49
N SER A 30 -8.18 4.21 3.61
CA SER A 30 -9.05 5.39 3.61
C SER A 30 -8.32 6.64 3.08
N GLN A 31 -7.05 6.81 3.46
CA GLN A 31 -6.21 7.92 3.04
C GLN A 31 -5.95 7.88 1.53
N ILE A 32 -5.59 6.73 0.95
CA ILE A 32 -5.43 6.56 -0.50
C ILE A 32 -6.73 6.85 -1.25
N ARG A 33 -7.86 6.33 -0.80
CA ARG A 33 -9.17 6.59 -1.43
C ARG A 33 -9.51 8.07 -1.42
N LEU A 34 -9.21 8.77 -0.33
CA LEU A 34 -9.44 10.21 -0.24
C LEU A 34 -8.47 11.00 -1.15
N ALA A 35 -7.22 10.55 -1.29
CA ALA A 35 -6.25 11.15 -2.22
C ALA A 35 -6.69 10.99 -3.68
N ILE A 36 -7.19 9.80 -4.06
CA ILE A 36 -7.76 9.55 -5.39
C ILE A 36 -9.01 10.43 -5.64
N PHE A 37 -9.87 10.56 -4.63
CA PHE A 37 -11.02 11.46 -4.71
C PHE A 37 -10.57 12.91 -4.87
N ALA A 38 -9.58 13.38 -4.12
CA ALA A 38 -9.01 14.73 -4.24
C ALA A 38 -8.47 14.97 -5.66
N LEU A 39 -7.81 13.98 -6.27
CA LEU A 39 -7.35 14.04 -7.67
C LEU A 39 -8.51 14.14 -8.65
N SER A 40 -9.52 13.29 -8.52
CA SER A 40 -10.65 13.23 -9.47
C SER A 40 -11.53 14.49 -9.46
N GLN A 41 -11.65 15.15 -8.29
CA GLN A 41 -12.45 16.36 -8.09
C GLN A 41 -11.62 17.64 -8.05
N PHE A 42 -10.29 17.56 -8.06
CA PHE A 42 -9.39 18.65 -7.75
C PHE A 42 -9.80 19.39 -6.46
N SER A 43 -10.06 18.61 -5.40
CA SER A 43 -10.51 19.10 -4.10
C SER A 43 -9.35 19.42 -3.18
N ALA A 44 -9.08 20.70 -2.94
CA ALA A 44 -8.07 21.14 -1.98
C ALA A 44 -8.41 20.70 -0.55
N GLU A 45 -9.69 20.74 -0.16
CA GLU A 45 -10.16 20.32 1.16
C GLU A 45 -9.86 18.83 1.42
N SER A 46 -10.17 17.97 0.46
CA SER A 46 -9.87 16.54 0.57
C SER A 46 -8.35 16.28 0.61
N ALA A 47 -7.58 17.04 -0.16
CA ALA A 47 -6.12 16.97 -0.13
C ALA A 47 -5.55 17.37 1.25
N ASP A 48 -6.09 18.43 1.87
CA ASP A 48 -5.69 18.85 3.22
C ASP A 48 -6.02 17.79 4.28
N GLN A 49 -7.15 17.10 4.17
CA GLN A 49 -7.51 15.99 5.06
C GLN A 49 -6.54 14.81 4.92
N VAL A 50 -6.13 14.46 3.69
CA VAL A 50 -5.11 13.41 3.45
C VAL A 50 -3.80 13.77 4.14
N ILE A 51 -3.32 15.00 3.93
CA ILE A 51 -2.06 15.47 4.55
C ILE A 51 -2.14 15.44 6.08
N ALA A 52 -3.29 15.85 6.66
CA ALA A 52 -3.47 15.83 8.10
C ALA A 52 -3.48 14.42 8.70
N THR A 53 -3.88 13.40 7.93
CA THR A 53 -3.95 12.00 8.37
C THR A 53 -2.56 11.38 8.55
N GLU A 54 -1.55 11.84 7.81
CA GLU A 54 -0.19 11.26 7.76
C GLU A 54 0.46 11.19 9.14
N ALA A 55 0.31 12.22 9.97
CA ALA A 55 0.85 12.20 11.34
C ALA A 55 0.30 11.04 12.19
N SER A 56 -0.94 10.61 11.94
CA SER A 56 -1.55 9.47 12.64
C SER A 56 -1.00 8.13 12.13
N VAL A 57 -0.76 8.01 10.81
CA VAL A 57 -0.13 6.82 10.22
C VAL A 57 1.25 6.61 10.82
N ASN A 58 2.10 7.64 10.82
CA ASN A 58 3.45 7.59 11.36
C ASN A 58 3.47 7.28 12.87
N ALA A 59 2.54 7.85 13.65
CA ALA A 59 2.43 7.53 15.08
C ALA A 59 2.05 6.07 15.31
N MET A 60 1.12 5.52 14.52
CA MET A 60 0.69 4.12 14.63
C MET A 60 1.81 3.16 14.25
N GLU A 61 2.60 3.45 13.21
CA GLU A 61 3.78 2.65 12.84
C GLU A 61 4.76 2.53 14.01
N ILE A 62 5.18 3.67 14.59
CA ILE A 62 6.12 3.71 15.70
C ILE A 62 5.59 2.90 16.92
N ASP A 63 4.29 3.02 17.20
CA ASP A 63 3.68 2.31 18.31
C ASP A 63 3.61 0.80 18.09
N ILE A 64 3.29 0.35 16.86
CA ILE A 64 3.29 -1.06 16.47
C ILE A 64 4.69 -1.64 16.61
N ASP A 65 5.72 -0.96 16.10
CA ASP A 65 7.12 -1.43 16.18
C ASP A 65 7.61 -1.53 17.62
N ARG A 66 7.21 -0.59 18.49
CA ARG A 66 7.52 -0.64 19.93
C ARG A 66 6.85 -1.85 20.59
N GLU A 67 5.59 -2.12 20.25
CA GLU A 67 4.84 -3.28 20.77
C GLU A 67 5.47 -4.59 20.32
N LEU A 68 5.78 -4.73 19.02
CA LEU A 68 6.47 -5.90 18.45
C LEU A 68 7.78 -6.20 19.16
N SER A 69 8.63 -5.17 19.32
CA SER A 69 9.92 -5.30 20.03
C SER A 69 9.72 -5.77 21.46
N SER A 70 8.71 -5.25 22.16
CA SER A 70 8.38 -5.64 23.53
C SER A 70 7.89 -7.10 23.62
N ILE A 71 7.05 -7.54 22.69
CA ILE A 71 6.55 -8.92 22.62
C ILE A 71 7.71 -9.89 22.38
N ILE A 72 8.56 -9.61 21.38
CA ILE A 72 9.72 -10.45 21.04
C ILE A 72 10.65 -10.60 22.26
N ALA A 73 10.98 -9.49 22.92
CA ALA A 73 11.89 -9.49 24.07
C ALA A 73 11.34 -10.28 25.27
N ARG A 74 10.04 -10.16 25.55
CA ARG A 74 9.41 -10.80 26.72
C ARG A 74 9.03 -12.26 26.51
N ARG A 75 8.57 -12.61 25.28
CA ARG A 75 7.97 -13.92 24.99
C ARG A 75 8.92 -14.88 24.31
N GLN A 76 10.00 -14.40 23.67
CA GLN A 76 10.97 -15.20 22.91
C GLN A 76 10.24 -16.17 21.94
N PRO A 77 9.38 -15.64 21.05
CA PRO A 77 8.55 -16.46 20.16
C PRO A 77 9.40 -17.32 19.23
N THR A 78 8.86 -18.48 18.84
CA THR A 78 9.56 -19.41 17.99
C THR A 78 8.75 -19.75 16.74
N ALA A 79 9.41 -20.30 15.74
CA ALA A 79 8.79 -20.83 14.53
C ALA A 79 7.73 -19.89 13.90
N ARG A 80 6.47 -20.32 13.86
CA ARG A 80 5.36 -19.61 13.21
C ARG A 80 5.06 -18.25 13.85
N ASP A 81 5.10 -18.16 15.17
CA ASP A 81 4.79 -16.90 15.87
C ASP A 81 5.84 -15.84 15.61
N LEU A 82 7.11 -16.21 15.58
CA LEU A 82 8.18 -15.31 15.22
C LEU A 82 8.00 -14.83 13.75
N ARG A 83 7.65 -15.75 12.82
CA ARG A 83 7.38 -15.35 11.43
C ARG A 83 6.19 -14.41 11.32
N LEU A 84 5.12 -14.62 12.10
CA LEU A 84 3.98 -13.72 12.14
C LEU A 84 4.38 -12.32 12.62
N LEU A 85 5.13 -12.21 13.72
CA LEU A 85 5.59 -10.91 14.23
C LEU A 85 6.52 -10.19 13.24
N ILE A 86 7.41 -10.93 12.57
CA ILE A 86 8.27 -10.38 11.50
C ILE A 86 7.41 -9.92 10.31
N ALA A 87 6.39 -10.67 9.92
CA ALA A 87 5.51 -10.29 8.82
C ALA A 87 4.66 -9.06 9.19
N ILE A 88 4.18 -8.95 10.43
CA ILE A 88 3.50 -7.75 10.93
C ILE A 88 4.42 -6.53 10.80
N SER A 89 5.68 -6.62 11.28
CA SER A 89 6.66 -5.53 11.13
C SER A 89 6.89 -5.15 9.66
N LYS A 90 7.08 -6.15 8.79
CA LYS A 90 7.25 -5.90 7.34
C LYS A 90 5.99 -5.30 6.70
N THR A 91 4.79 -5.73 7.11
CA THR A 91 3.53 -5.17 6.61
C THR A 91 3.37 -3.72 7.06
N THR A 92 3.68 -3.42 8.33
CA THR A 92 3.70 -2.05 8.86
C THR A 92 4.65 -1.16 8.05
N ALA A 93 5.88 -1.64 7.80
CA ALA A 93 6.89 -0.96 6.98
C ALA A 93 6.52 -0.84 5.48
N ASN A 94 5.47 -1.49 5.02
CA ASN A 94 4.89 -1.28 3.68
C ASN A 94 3.65 -0.39 3.70
N LEU A 95 2.94 -0.30 4.83
CA LEU A 95 1.74 0.53 4.95
C LEU A 95 2.06 2.01 5.14
N GLU A 96 3.08 2.35 5.93
CA GLU A 96 3.49 3.75 6.11
C GLU A 96 3.92 4.39 4.78
N PRO A 97 4.79 3.80 3.94
CA PRO A 97 5.06 4.37 2.63
C PRO A 97 3.85 4.51 1.71
N VAL A 98 2.80 3.68 1.86
CA VAL A 98 1.53 3.91 1.15
C VAL A 98 0.85 5.18 1.63
N GLY A 99 0.89 5.48 2.92
CA GLY A 99 0.46 6.76 3.49
C GLY A 99 1.23 7.94 2.89
N ASP A 100 2.56 7.84 2.83
CA ASP A 100 3.43 8.83 2.18
C ASP A 100 3.04 9.07 0.71
N GLU A 101 2.73 7.99 -0.05
CA GLU A 101 2.29 8.16 -1.44
C GLU A 101 0.90 8.83 -1.52
N ALA A 102 -0.01 8.58 -0.56
CA ALA A 102 -1.28 9.30 -0.48
C ALA A 102 -1.06 10.80 -0.22
N GLU A 103 -0.19 11.14 0.73
CA GLU A 103 0.18 12.54 1.03
C GLU A 103 0.80 13.22 -0.20
N LYS A 104 1.69 12.52 -0.92
CA LYS A 104 2.33 13.02 -2.14
C LYS A 104 1.30 13.30 -3.23
N ILE A 105 0.34 12.39 -3.47
CA ILE A 105 -0.78 12.64 -4.39
C ILE A 105 -1.50 13.93 -3.99
N ALA A 106 -1.87 14.08 -2.72
CA ALA A 106 -2.58 15.26 -2.21
C ALA A 106 -1.78 16.56 -2.42
N ARG A 107 -0.48 16.56 -2.16
CA ARG A 107 0.40 17.72 -2.39
C ARG A 107 0.50 18.07 -3.88
N MET A 108 0.59 17.08 -4.76
CA MET A 108 0.61 17.32 -6.22
C MET A 108 -0.73 17.87 -6.71
N VAL A 109 -1.86 17.37 -6.21
CA VAL A 109 -3.19 17.90 -6.52
C VAL A 109 -3.31 19.36 -6.11
N LYS A 110 -2.85 19.74 -4.93
CA LYS A 110 -2.84 21.16 -4.49
C LYS A 110 -2.00 22.02 -5.43
N SER A 111 -0.81 21.59 -5.79
CA SER A 111 0.06 22.31 -6.73
C SER A 111 -0.59 22.48 -8.11
N ILE A 112 -1.32 21.48 -8.61
CA ILE A 112 -2.06 21.55 -9.88
C ILE A 112 -3.19 22.58 -9.76
N ILE A 113 -3.93 22.62 -8.66
CA ILE A 113 -5.01 23.58 -8.41
C ILE A 113 -4.44 25.01 -8.39
N GLU A 114 -3.36 25.24 -7.63
CA GLU A 114 -2.69 26.54 -7.50
C GLU A 114 -2.15 27.06 -8.84
N SER A 115 -1.70 26.19 -9.73
CA SER A 115 -1.24 26.56 -11.07
C SER A 115 -2.38 26.98 -12.01
N GLY A 116 -3.63 26.76 -11.63
CA GLY A 116 -4.82 26.99 -12.49
C GLY A 116 -4.97 26.00 -13.66
N SER A 117 -4.15 24.95 -13.71
CA SER A 117 -4.07 24.01 -14.84
C SER A 117 -5.00 22.79 -14.72
N ALA A 118 -5.76 22.66 -13.64
CA ALA A 118 -6.56 21.47 -13.33
C ALA A 118 -7.50 21.02 -14.47
N ARG A 119 -8.13 21.98 -15.18
CA ARG A 119 -9.08 21.67 -16.27
C ARG A 119 -8.42 21.22 -17.56
N SER A 120 -7.14 21.46 -17.72
CA SER A 120 -6.41 21.19 -18.97
C SER A 120 -5.59 19.87 -18.91
N LEU A 121 -5.59 19.17 -17.78
CA LEU A 121 -4.79 17.96 -17.58
C LEU A 121 -5.63 16.70 -17.79
N PRO A 122 -5.05 15.61 -18.33
CA PRO A 122 -5.74 14.33 -18.54
C PRO A 122 -5.78 13.48 -17.25
N ALA A 123 -6.15 14.07 -16.10
CA ALA A 123 -6.14 13.40 -14.79
C ALA A 123 -7.12 12.21 -14.73
N SER A 124 -8.23 12.26 -15.48
CA SER A 124 -9.20 11.17 -15.54
C SER A 124 -8.63 9.86 -16.12
N GLU A 125 -7.54 9.94 -16.86
CA GLU A 125 -6.86 8.76 -17.41
C GLU A 125 -6.17 7.91 -16.33
N LEU A 126 -5.95 8.48 -15.14
CA LEU A 126 -5.40 7.75 -13.99
C LEU A 126 -6.45 6.97 -13.19
N ASN A 127 -7.75 7.13 -13.49
CA ASN A 127 -8.81 6.50 -12.70
C ASN A 127 -8.70 4.97 -12.67
N VAL A 128 -8.38 4.35 -13.80
CA VAL A 128 -8.25 2.88 -13.90
C VAL A 128 -7.08 2.39 -13.03
N ALA A 129 -5.91 2.98 -13.19
CA ALA A 129 -4.73 2.63 -12.39
C ALA A 129 -4.98 2.85 -10.88
N ALA A 130 -5.65 3.94 -10.51
CA ALA A 130 -5.98 4.28 -9.14
C ALA A 130 -6.98 3.26 -8.51
N GLU A 131 -7.98 2.83 -9.26
CA GLU A 131 -8.93 1.80 -8.82
C GLU A 131 -8.24 0.45 -8.66
N LEU A 132 -7.37 0.06 -9.60
CA LEU A 132 -6.58 -1.18 -9.52
C LEU A 132 -5.67 -1.18 -8.29
N ALA A 133 -4.88 -0.13 -8.08
CA ALA A 133 -3.95 -0.03 -6.96
C ALA A 133 -4.69 -0.05 -5.61
N SER A 134 -5.76 0.73 -5.47
CA SER A 134 -6.59 0.75 -4.26
C SER A 134 -7.27 -0.60 -4.00
N GLY A 135 -7.77 -1.26 -5.04
CA GLY A 135 -8.36 -2.59 -4.98
C GLY A 135 -7.35 -3.65 -4.57
N LEU A 136 -6.13 -3.57 -5.11
CA LEU A 136 -5.04 -4.49 -4.81
C LEU A 136 -4.58 -4.36 -3.35
N LEU A 137 -4.45 -3.13 -2.85
CA LEU A 137 -4.13 -2.87 -1.43
C LEU A 137 -5.19 -3.48 -0.50
N ARG A 138 -6.47 -3.21 -0.75
CA ARG A 138 -7.57 -3.81 0.03
C ARG A 138 -7.51 -5.33 0.01
N LYS A 139 -7.30 -5.92 -1.18
CA LYS A 139 -7.18 -7.36 -1.35
C LYS A 139 -6.01 -7.95 -0.57
N ALA A 140 -4.86 -7.22 -0.52
CA ALA A 140 -3.69 -7.62 0.25
C ALA A 140 -3.95 -7.58 1.76
N LEU A 141 -4.62 -6.54 2.27
CA LEU A 141 -5.01 -6.43 3.67
C LEU A 141 -5.98 -7.55 4.08
N ASP A 142 -7.01 -7.82 3.27
CA ASP A 142 -7.96 -8.89 3.49
C ASP A 142 -7.29 -10.28 3.48
N ALA A 143 -6.37 -10.51 2.55
CA ALA A 143 -5.60 -11.74 2.46
C ALA A 143 -4.65 -11.90 3.66
N PHE A 144 -4.02 -10.81 4.11
CA PHE A 144 -3.15 -10.80 5.29
C PHE A 144 -3.93 -11.16 6.56
N ALA A 145 -5.11 -10.57 6.77
CA ALA A 145 -5.97 -10.88 7.91
C ALA A 145 -6.36 -12.37 7.99
N ARG A 146 -6.53 -13.02 6.83
CA ARG A 146 -6.90 -14.43 6.72
C ARG A 146 -5.71 -15.38 6.51
N LEU A 147 -4.52 -14.85 6.29
CA LEU A 147 -3.32 -15.60 5.86
C LEU A 147 -3.60 -16.47 4.62
N ASP A 148 -4.29 -15.91 3.64
CA ASP A 148 -4.73 -16.62 2.43
C ASP A 148 -3.64 -16.56 1.33
N THR A 149 -2.88 -17.65 1.21
CA THR A 149 -1.81 -17.76 0.22
C THR A 149 -2.32 -17.82 -1.22
N SER A 150 -3.54 -18.29 -1.46
CA SER A 150 -4.09 -18.38 -2.82
C SER A 150 -4.43 -16.97 -3.36
N VAL A 151 -4.99 -16.12 -2.51
CA VAL A 151 -5.24 -14.71 -2.82
C VAL A 151 -3.91 -13.96 -2.94
N ALA A 152 -2.92 -14.24 -2.10
CA ALA A 152 -1.60 -13.63 -2.20
C ALA A 152 -0.96 -13.87 -3.59
N VAL A 153 -1.00 -15.11 -4.11
CA VAL A 153 -0.50 -15.42 -5.46
C VAL A 153 -1.26 -14.64 -6.54
N SER A 154 -2.59 -14.45 -6.40
CA SER A 154 -3.34 -13.66 -7.40
C SER A 154 -2.96 -12.19 -7.40
N ILE A 155 -2.67 -11.61 -6.23
CA ILE A 155 -2.19 -10.21 -6.10
C ILE A 155 -0.89 -10.02 -6.87
N LEU A 156 0.06 -10.95 -6.73
CA LEU A 156 1.36 -10.91 -7.42
C LEU A 156 1.25 -10.96 -8.96
N LYS A 157 0.14 -11.47 -9.49
CA LYS A 157 -0.14 -11.48 -10.95
C LYS A 157 -0.87 -10.23 -11.42
N GLU A 158 -1.67 -9.65 -10.55
CA GLU A 158 -2.50 -8.48 -10.88
C GLU A 158 -1.70 -7.18 -10.90
N ASP A 159 -0.55 -7.14 -10.21
CA ASP A 159 0.34 -5.99 -10.16
C ASP A 159 0.83 -5.53 -11.54
N ASP A 160 1.15 -6.47 -12.44
CA ASP A 160 1.58 -6.18 -13.81
C ASP A 160 0.59 -5.26 -14.57
N GLN A 161 -0.70 -5.30 -14.24
CA GLN A 161 -1.72 -4.45 -14.87
C GLN A 161 -1.56 -2.98 -14.49
N ILE A 162 -1.13 -2.69 -13.25
CA ILE A 162 -0.89 -1.32 -12.78
C ILE A 162 0.31 -0.73 -13.52
N ASP A 163 1.35 -1.54 -13.72
CA ASP A 163 2.56 -1.15 -14.47
C ASP A 163 2.22 -0.84 -15.93
N GLU A 164 1.39 -1.65 -16.57
CA GLU A 164 0.92 -1.42 -17.96
C GLU A 164 0.12 -0.10 -18.09
N GLU A 165 -0.78 0.18 -17.14
CA GLU A 165 -1.53 1.44 -17.09
C GLU A 165 -0.62 2.64 -16.87
N PHE A 166 0.36 2.53 -15.97
CA PHE A 166 1.36 3.58 -15.73
C PHE A 166 2.15 3.88 -17.01
N ASP A 167 2.70 2.87 -17.67
CA ASP A 167 3.46 3.01 -18.90
C ASP A 167 2.64 3.62 -20.04
N GLY A 168 1.37 3.22 -20.14
CA GLY A 168 0.41 3.76 -21.10
C GLY A 168 0.14 5.24 -20.85
N PHE A 169 -0.09 5.59 -19.59
CA PHE A 169 -0.31 6.97 -19.18
C PHE A 169 0.91 7.87 -19.45
N VAL A 170 2.12 7.41 -19.11
CA VAL A 170 3.35 8.17 -19.35
C VAL A 170 3.52 8.53 -20.83
N ARG A 171 3.28 7.57 -21.75
CA ARG A 171 3.34 7.83 -23.19
C ARG A 171 2.33 8.89 -23.65
N LYS A 172 1.11 8.84 -23.16
CA LYS A 172 0.07 9.85 -23.45
C LYS A 172 0.44 11.21 -22.90
N LEU A 173 0.95 11.25 -21.66
CA LEU A 173 1.33 12.49 -21.00
C LEU A 173 2.48 13.21 -21.73
N ILE A 174 3.44 12.45 -22.26
CA ILE A 174 4.53 13.00 -23.10
C ILE A 174 3.96 13.68 -24.34
N THR A 175 3.03 13.01 -25.05
CA THR A 175 2.36 13.58 -26.24
C THR A 175 1.64 14.89 -25.87
N TYR A 176 0.95 14.89 -24.74
CA TYR A 176 0.23 16.06 -24.24
C TYR A 176 1.16 17.25 -23.95
N MET A 177 2.31 17.01 -23.32
CA MET A 177 3.33 18.03 -23.08
C MET A 177 3.94 18.58 -24.38
N MET A 178 4.07 17.74 -25.42
CA MET A 178 4.56 18.17 -26.73
C MET A 178 3.57 19.07 -27.48
N GLU A 179 2.27 18.85 -27.31
CA GLU A 179 1.22 19.65 -27.94
C GLU A 179 1.11 21.05 -27.33
N ASP A 180 1.22 21.17 -25.99
CA ASP A 180 1.24 22.47 -25.31
C ASP A 180 2.31 22.52 -24.22
N PRO A 181 3.49 23.10 -24.53
CA PRO A 181 4.61 23.23 -23.57
C PRO A 181 4.28 23.99 -22.28
N ARG A 182 3.20 24.77 -22.25
CA ARG A 182 2.78 25.50 -21.04
C ARG A 182 2.23 24.55 -19.98
N THR A 183 1.85 23.34 -20.36
CA THR A 183 1.32 22.31 -19.44
C THR A 183 2.43 21.50 -18.77
N ILE A 184 3.70 21.63 -19.16
CA ILE A 184 4.80 20.77 -18.71
C ILE A 184 4.88 20.70 -17.17
N SER A 185 4.88 21.84 -16.48
CA SER A 185 5.02 21.87 -15.02
C SER A 185 3.88 21.13 -14.31
N ALA A 186 2.64 21.34 -14.74
CA ALA A 186 1.47 20.68 -14.17
C ALA A 186 1.43 19.18 -14.57
N SER A 187 1.86 18.83 -15.78
CA SER A 187 1.98 17.46 -16.24
C SER A 187 3.04 16.68 -15.46
N LEU A 188 4.13 17.32 -15.04
CA LEU A 188 5.12 16.68 -14.16
C LEU A 188 4.52 16.35 -12.78
N ASN A 189 3.68 17.23 -12.22
CA ASN A 189 2.96 16.90 -10.99
C ASN A 189 2.05 15.68 -11.20
N LEU A 190 1.36 15.60 -12.34
CA LEU A 190 0.49 14.46 -12.67
C LEU A 190 1.30 13.17 -12.91
N LEU A 191 2.52 13.26 -13.44
CA LEU A 191 3.44 12.13 -13.55
C LEU A 191 3.84 11.59 -12.16
N PHE A 192 4.11 12.48 -11.20
CA PHE A 192 4.40 12.06 -9.83
C PHE A 192 3.18 11.41 -9.16
N VAL A 193 1.97 11.87 -9.46
CA VAL A 193 0.73 11.21 -9.02
C VAL A 193 0.63 9.80 -9.61
N ALA A 194 0.86 9.64 -10.91
CA ALA A 194 0.85 8.33 -11.56
C ALA A 194 1.86 7.37 -10.93
N LYS A 195 3.09 7.85 -10.66
CA LYS A 195 4.12 7.04 -10.00
C LYS A 195 3.76 6.69 -8.55
N ALA A 196 3.10 7.58 -7.83
CA ALA A 196 2.61 7.29 -6.48
C ALA A 196 1.54 6.19 -6.49
N ILE A 197 0.63 6.21 -7.48
CA ILE A 197 -0.40 5.17 -7.64
C ILE A 197 0.25 3.79 -7.94
N GLU A 198 1.22 3.73 -8.85
CA GLU A 198 1.95 2.48 -9.16
C GLU A 198 2.64 1.94 -7.91
N ARG A 199 3.30 2.78 -7.11
CA ARG A 199 3.96 2.36 -5.87
C ARG A 199 3.01 1.81 -4.80
N VAL A 200 1.75 2.23 -4.78
CA VAL A 200 0.72 1.60 -3.93
C VAL A 200 0.54 0.12 -4.31
N GLY A 201 0.54 -0.21 -5.61
CA GLY A 201 0.54 -1.60 -6.10
C GLY A 201 1.76 -2.38 -5.62
N ASP A 202 2.97 -1.82 -5.79
CA ASP A 202 4.21 -2.43 -5.32
C ASP A 202 4.16 -2.81 -3.82
N HIS A 203 3.65 -1.91 -2.97
CA HIS A 203 3.51 -2.17 -1.55
C HIS A 203 2.46 -3.25 -1.24
N ALA A 204 1.35 -3.29 -1.98
CA ALA A 204 0.34 -4.35 -1.86
C ALA A 204 0.94 -5.73 -2.22
N LYS A 205 1.75 -5.80 -3.26
CA LYS A 205 2.53 -6.97 -3.66
C LYS A 205 3.49 -7.42 -2.54
N ASN A 206 4.25 -6.51 -1.96
CA ASN A 206 5.15 -6.81 -0.85
C ASN A 206 4.41 -7.38 0.36
N ILE A 207 3.20 -6.89 0.66
CA ILE A 207 2.34 -7.46 1.72
C ILE A 207 1.93 -8.89 1.36
N ALA A 208 1.57 -9.17 0.10
CA ALA A 208 1.21 -10.51 -0.35
C ALA A 208 2.37 -11.51 -0.20
N GLU A 209 3.61 -11.10 -0.48
CA GLU A 209 4.81 -11.92 -0.25
C GLU A 209 4.99 -12.27 1.24
N CYS A 210 4.68 -11.33 2.15
CA CYS A 210 4.71 -11.59 3.59
C CYS A 210 3.72 -12.68 4.02
N ILE A 211 2.55 -12.79 3.38
CA ILE A 211 1.55 -13.83 3.68
C ILE A 211 2.14 -15.23 3.38
N ILE A 212 2.77 -15.40 2.22
CA ILE A 212 3.41 -16.67 1.84
C ILE A 212 4.52 -17.03 2.82
N TYR A 213 5.32 -16.04 3.23
CA TYR A 213 6.37 -16.22 4.23
C TYR A 213 5.83 -16.71 5.57
N VAL A 214 4.74 -16.14 6.09
CA VAL A 214 4.15 -16.60 7.37
C VAL A 214 3.68 -18.03 7.28
N VAL A 215 2.92 -18.36 6.24
CA VAL A 215 2.20 -19.63 6.13
C VAL A 215 3.14 -20.77 5.75
N LYS A 216 4.02 -20.54 4.77
CA LYS A 216 4.89 -21.58 4.19
C LYS A 216 6.32 -21.54 4.72
N GLY A 217 6.75 -20.45 5.35
CA GLY A 217 8.14 -20.25 5.77
C GLY A 217 9.10 -19.97 4.61
N ALA A 218 8.61 -19.78 3.40
CA ALA A 218 9.39 -19.52 2.19
C ALA A 218 9.44 -18.02 1.89
N ASP A 219 10.65 -17.47 1.78
CA ASP A 219 10.83 -16.09 1.29
C ASP A 219 10.81 -16.12 -0.24
N VAL A 220 9.76 -15.56 -0.82
CA VAL A 220 9.52 -15.59 -2.26
C VAL A 220 9.89 -14.28 -2.97
N ARG A 221 10.44 -13.30 -2.24
CA ARG A 221 10.90 -12.05 -2.82
C ARG A 221 11.91 -12.31 -3.93
N HIS A 222 11.78 -11.57 -5.02
CA HIS A 222 12.64 -11.69 -6.21
C HIS A 222 12.62 -13.07 -6.88
N SER A 223 11.64 -13.91 -6.56
CA SER A 223 11.49 -15.24 -7.17
C SER A 223 10.64 -15.19 -8.43
N PRO A 224 10.91 -16.02 -9.45
CA PRO A 224 10.01 -16.16 -10.58
C PRO A 224 8.63 -16.66 -10.17
N MET A 225 7.58 -16.25 -10.87
CA MET A 225 6.19 -16.58 -10.54
C MET A 225 5.94 -18.09 -10.41
N ALA A 226 6.55 -18.91 -11.27
CA ALA A 226 6.45 -20.39 -11.18
C ALA A 226 6.97 -20.94 -9.85
N HIS A 227 8.01 -20.33 -9.27
CA HIS A 227 8.53 -20.71 -7.95
C HIS A 227 7.57 -20.28 -6.84
N ILE A 228 7.02 -19.09 -6.94
CA ILE A 228 6.04 -18.53 -5.99
C ILE A 228 4.79 -19.43 -5.93
N GLU A 229 4.23 -19.80 -7.09
CA GLU A 229 3.08 -20.71 -7.17
C GLU A 229 3.36 -22.09 -6.56
N SER A 230 4.57 -22.60 -6.74
CA SER A 230 5.00 -23.87 -6.13
C SER A 230 5.13 -23.75 -4.61
N ALA A 231 5.72 -22.67 -4.12
CA ALA A 231 5.92 -22.42 -2.69
C ALA A 231 4.61 -22.15 -1.94
N ALA A 232 3.60 -21.57 -2.61
CA ALA A 232 2.30 -21.25 -2.04
C ALA A 232 1.34 -22.43 -1.90
N LYS A 233 1.60 -23.56 -2.59
CA LYS A 233 0.83 -24.81 -2.47
C LYS A 233 1.17 -25.55 -1.18
#